data_0485cea723c113518b5ce64582ca6493
#
_entry.id   0485cea723c113518b5ce64582ca6493
#
_cell.length_a   1.000
_cell.length_b   1.000
_cell.length_c   1.000
_cell.angle_alpha   90.00
_cell.angle_beta   90.00
_cell.angle_gamma   90.00
#
_symmetry.space_group_name_H-M   'P 1'
#
loop_
_entity.id
_entity.type
_entity.pdbx_description
1 polymer ?
#
loop_
_entity_poly.entity_id
_entity_poly.type
_entity_poly.pdbx_seq_one_letter_code
_entity_poly.pdbx_strand_id
1 'polypeptide(L)'
;MNRRKFLTYMGCGCCGFVLNSCSTAPITERKQLSIISESKLNAQAAKIYEQVKKKEKLSDDQNMLKEIKKIGKKMENSISQYFENEKLNDPTTYFEWEYILIDNKKVRNAWCMPGGKIAIYTGILDVTKNTDGLAAIMGHEIAHAVAKHSVERASRGTLLNISTQILDIASGGKLS
;
A
#
# COMPACT_ATOMS: atom_id res chain seq x y z
N MET A 1 44.48 -2.11 -23.28
CA MET A 1 43.01 -2.38 -23.33
C MET A 1 42.35 -1.28 -24.15
N ASN A 2 41.71 -1.59 -25.28
CA ASN A 2 41.25 -0.60 -26.24
C ASN A 2 39.97 0.09 -25.71
N ARG A 3 39.89 1.44 -25.72
CA ARG A 3 38.75 2.25 -25.22
C ARG A 3 37.39 1.73 -25.71
N ARG A 4 37.31 1.24 -26.95
CA ARG A 4 36.11 0.66 -27.54
C ARG A 4 35.65 -0.62 -26.81
N LYS A 5 36.58 -1.53 -26.45
CA LYS A 5 36.27 -2.75 -25.71
C LYS A 5 35.81 -2.45 -24.27
N PHE A 6 36.41 -1.43 -23.62
CA PHE A 6 35.98 -1.00 -22.29
C PHE A 6 34.52 -0.47 -22.28
N LEU A 7 34.15 0.34 -23.26
CA LEU A 7 32.77 0.84 -23.41
C LEU A 7 31.75 -0.25 -23.71
N THR A 8 32.13 -1.28 -24.49
CA THR A 8 31.26 -2.42 -24.79
C THR A 8 31.01 -3.30 -23.54
N TYR A 9 32.02 -3.51 -22.70
CA TYR A 9 31.88 -4.27 -21.48
C TYR A 9 31.11 -3.49 -20.38
N MET A 10 31.29 -2.18 -20.29
CA MET A 10 30.52 -1.34 -19.38
C MET A 10 29.06 -1.20 -19.80
N GLY A 11 28.76 -1.08 -21.10
CA GLY A 11 27.40 -1.03 -21.62
C GLY A 11 26.61 -2.32 -21.39
N CYS A 12 27.25 -3.47 -21.55
CA CYS A 12 26.63 -4.78 -21.33
C CYS A 12 26.35 -5.07 -19.83
N GLY A 13 27.21 -4.62 -18.92
CA GLY A 13 27.05 -4.79 -17.47
C GLY A 13 25.88 -3.98 -16.91
N CYS A 14 25.63 -2.78 -17.38
CA CYS A 14 24.52 -1.95 -16.93
C CYS A 14 23.14 -2.47 -17.40
N CYS A 15 23.04 -3.02 -18.60
CA CYS A 15 21.79 -3.59 -19.12
C CYS A 15 21.35 -4.86 -18.35
N GLY A 16 22.28 -5.68 -17.85
CA GLY A 16 21.97 -6.89 -17.11
C GLY A 16 21.33 -6.65 -15.73
N PHE A 17 21.63 -5.53 -15.08
CA PHE A 17 21.07 -5.20 -13.76
C PHE A 17 19.62 -4.68 -13.82
N VAL A 18 19.21 -4.05 -14.92
CA VAL A 18 17.86 -3.48 -15.06
C VAL A 18 16.82 -4.55 -15.35
N LEU A 19 17.19 -5.67 -15.99
CA LEU A 19 16.26 -6.72 -16.39
C LEU A 19 15.72 -7.56 -15.21
N ASN A 20 16.41 -7.59 -14.07
CA ASN A 20 15.97 -8.31 -12.86
C ASN A 20 15.09 -7.47 -11.91
N SER A 21 14.83 -6.21 -12.23
CA SER A 21 14.07 -5.30 -11.35
C SER A 21 12.58 -5.23 -11.70
N CYS A 22 12.10 -6.04 -12.64
CA CYS A 22 10.68 -6.12 -12.99
C CYS A 22 10.02 -7.27 -12.25
N SER A 23 8.99 -6.99 -11.47
CA SER A 23 8.07 -7.97 -10.91
C SER A 23 6.74 -7.92 -11.64
N THR A 24 5.94 -8.98 -11.51
CA THR A 24 4.58 -9.03 -12.05
C THR A 24 3.59 -8.66 -10.95
N ALA A 25 2.66 -7.76 -11.24
CA ALA A 25 1.60 -7.42 -10.30
C ALA A 25 0.70 -8.63 -10.04
N PRO A 26 0.35 -8.94 -8.77
CA PRO A 26 -0.29 -10.21 -8.41
C PRO A 26 -1.61 -10.52 -9.10
N ILE A 27 -2.43 -9.50 -9.41
CA ILE A 27 -3.78 -9.69 -9.96
C ILE A 27 -3.83 -9.29 -11.43
N THR A 28 -3.12 -8.22 -11.81
CA THR A 28 -3.21 -7.65 -13.16
C THR A 28 -2.18 -8.24 -14.11
N GLU A 29 -1.30 -9.12 -13.64
CA GLU A 29 -0.18 -9.73 -14.37
C GLU A 29 0.72 -8.70 -15.10
N ARG A 30 0.51 -7.43 -14.84
CA ARG A 30 1.26 -6.32 -15.44
C ARG A 30 2.69 -6.29 -14.88
N LYS A 31 3.67 -6.17 -15.75
CA LYS A 31 5.04 -5.93 -15.33
C LYS A 31 5.16 -4.58 -14.65
N GLN A 32 5.70 -4.57 -13.44
CA GLN A 32 5.92 -3.36 -12.64
C GLN A 32 7.37 -3.31 -12.15
N LEU A 33 7.87 -2.08 -12.00
CA LEU A 33 9.21 -1.87 -11.46
C LEU A 33 9.21 -2.14 -9.95
N SER A 34 10.07 -3.03 -9.49
CA SER A 34 10.21 -3.41 -8.07
C SER A 34 11.68 -3.36 -7.65
N ILE A 35 12.19 -2.13 -7.52
CA ILE A 35 13.57 -1.90 -7.04
C ILE A 35 13.62 -1.95 -5.52
N ILE A 36 12.51 -1.64 -4.86
CA ILE A 36 12.42 -1.57 -3.41
C ILE A 36 11.88 -2.87 -2.86
N SER A 37 12.54 -3.41 -1.85
CA SER A 37 12.10 -4.59 -1.12
C SER A 37 10.76 -4.31 -0.40
N GLU A 38 9.78 -5.18 -0.58
CA GLU A 38 8.47 -5.10 0.09
C GLU A 38 8.62 -5.07 1.62
N SER A 39 9.51 -5.88 2.17
CA SER A 39 9.76 -5.92 3.61
C SER A 39 10.23 -4.58 4.17
N LYS A 40 11.11 -3.88 3.43
CA LYS A 40 11.54 -2.53 3.82
C LYS A 40 10.39 -1.53 3.75
N LEU A 41 9.57 -1.61 2.70
CA LEU A 41 8.44 -0.71 2.53
C LEU A 41 7.37 -0.96 3.60
N ASN A 42 7.05 -2.22 3.91
CA ASN A 42 6.14 -2.58 5.00
C ASN A 42 6.64 -2.08 6.35
N ALA A 43 7.94 -2.24 6.65
CA ALA A 43 8.53 -1.74 7.89
C ALA A 43 8.49 -0.20 8.00
N GLN A 44 8.69 0.50 6.89
CA GLN A 44 8.55 1.96 6.87
C GLN A 44 7.09 2.40 7.03
N ALA A 45 6.17 1.73 6.34
CA ALA A 45 4.73 1.98 6.47
C ALA A 45 4.26 1.77 7.92
N ALA A 46 4.69 0.71 8.58
CA ALA A 46 4.37 0.45 9.97
C ALA A 46 4.88 1.58 10.90
N LYS A 47 6.10 2.08 10.70
CA LYS A 47 6.64 3.22 11.48
C LYS A 47 5.82 4.50 11.27
N ILE A 48 5.44 4.79 10.03
CA ILE A 48 4.62 5.97 9.71
C ILE A 48 3.22 5.81 10.30
N TYR A 49 2.64 4.64 10.21
CA TYR A 49 1.34 4.35 10.81
C TYR A 49 1.34 4.59 12.33
N GLU A 50 2.38 4.16 13.04
CA GLU A 50 2.54 4.46 14.46
C GLU A 50 2.69 5.96 14.75
N GLN A 51 3.35 6.70 13.87
CA GLN A 51 3.42 8.16 13.98
C GLN A 51 2.05 8.81 13.77
N VAL A 52 1.26 8.34 12.80
CA VAL A 52 -0.11 8.79 12.58
C VAL A 52 -0.97 8.53 13.81
N LYS A 53 -0.91 7.33 14.40
CA LYS A 53 -1.64 6.99 15.63
C LYS A 53 -1.32 7.91 16.81
N LYS A 54 -0.06 8.38 16.89
CA LYS A 54 0.37 9.31 17.95
C LYS A 54 -0.02 10.76 17.69
N LYS A 55 -0.07 11.16 16.41
CA LYS A 55 -0.31 12.55 15.99
C LYS A 55 -1.80 12.88 15.84
N GLU A 56 -2.56 11.94 15.30
CA GLU A 56 -3.97 12.12 15.01
C GLU A 56 -4.84 11.73 16.20
N LYS A 57 -5.96 12.41 16.36
CA LYS A 57 -6.96 12.03 17.34
C LYS A 57 -7.72 10.80 16.86
N LEU A 58 -7.59 9.68 17.56
CA LEU A 58 -8.39 8.49 17.27
C LEU A 58 -9.82 8.68 17.78
N SER A 59 -10.76 8.09 17.05
CA SER A 59 -12.18 8.13 17.41
C SER A 59 -12.49 7.19 18.58
N ASP A 60 -13.33 7.65 19.48
CA ASP A 60 -13.86 6.86 20.59
C ASP A 60 -15.04 5.96 20.17
N ASP A 61 -15.51 6.03 18.93
CA ASP A 61 -16.61 5.21 18.41
C ASP A 61 -16.17 3.75 18.21
N GLN A 62 -16.25 2.99 19.28
CA GLN A 62 -15.90 1.56 19.28
C GLN A 62 -16.85 0.72 18.41
N ASN A 63 -18.11 1.14 18.22
CA ASN A 63 -19.06 0.42 17.39
C ASN A 63 -18.64 0.52 15.91
N MET A 64 -18.33 1.72 15.45
CA MET A 64 -17.85 1.94 14.09
C MET A 64 -16.51 1.26 13.86
N LEU A 65 -15.57 1.34 14.80
CA LEU A 65 -14.28 0.65 14.69
C LEU A 65 -14.46 -0.87 14.62
N LYS A 66 -15.41 -1.45 15.37
CA LYS A 66 -15.74 -2.88 15.30
C LYS A 66 -16.33 -3.26 13.95
N GLU A 67 -17.18 -2.42 13.37
CA GLU A 67 -17.74 -2.64 12.03
C GLU A 67 -16.64 -2.59 10.96
N ILE A 68 -15.76 -1.60 11.00
CA ILE A 68 -14.59 -1.50 10.12
C ILE A 68 -13.74 -2.78 10.18
N LYS A 69 -13.41 -3.25 11.39
CA LYS A 69 -12.64 -4.49 11.58
C LYS A 69 -13.37 -5.72 11.03
N LYS A 70 -14.70 -5.78 11.19
CA LYS A 70 -15.53 -6.87 10.65
C LYS A 70 -15.50 -6.89 9.12
N ILE A 71 -15.63 -5.72 8.48
CA ILE A 71 -15.52 -5.58 7.02
C ILE A 71 -14.11 -5.99 6.58
N GLY A 72 -13.08 -5.44 7.22
CA GLY A 72 -11.70 -5.75 6.92
C GLY A 72 -11.41 -7.25 6.99
N LYS A 73 -11.86 -7.93 8.06
CA LYS A 73 -11.66 -9.37 8.23
C LYS A 73 -12.32 -10.21 7.14
N LYS A 74 -13.50 -9.80 6.66
CA LYS A 74 -14.13 -10.46 5.50
C LYS A 74 -13.28 -10.30 4.24
N MET A 75 -12.70 -9.11 4.02
CA MET A 75 -11.85 -8.86 2.86
C MET A 75 -10.54 -9.64 2.93
N GLU A 76 -9.87 -9.67 4.08
CA GLU A 76 -8.68 -10.49 4.32
C GLU A 76 -8.95 -11.95 3.91
N ASN A 77 -10.03 -12.54 4.44
CA ASN A 77 -10.39 -13.92 4.15
C ASN A 77 -10.70 -14.14 2.65
N SER A 78 -11.42 -13.19 2.03
CA SER A 78 -11.76 -13.29 0.60
C SER A 78 -10.53 -13.19 -0.29
N ILE A 79 -9.54 -12.36 0.08
CA ILE A 79 -8.27 -12.24 -0.63
C ILE A 79 -7.52 -13.57 -0.54
N SER A 80 -7.32 -14.11 0.65
CA SER A 80 -6.62 -15.38 0.83
C SER A 80 -7.30 -16.52 0.10
N GLN A 81 -8.64 -16.61 0.16
CA GLN A 81 -9.41 -17.60 -0.60
C GLN A 81 -9.23 -17.45 -2.13
N TYR A 82 -9.23 -16.22 -2.62
CA TYR A 82 -9.03 -15.97 -4.05
C TYR A 82 -7.67 -16.53 -4.52
N PHE A 83 -6.58 -16.17 -3.82
CA PHE A 83 -5.24 -16.63 -4.19
C PHE A 83 -5.06 -18.15 -4.03
N GLU A 84 -5.68 -18.74 -3.02
CA GLU A 84 -5.72 -20.20 -2.84
C GLU A 84 -6.44 -20.90 -3.99
N ASN A 85 -7.64 -20.44 -4.35
CA ASN A 85 -8.45 -21.02 -5.43
C ASN A 85 -7.74 -20.93 -6.79
N GLU A 86 -7.11 -19.79 -7.06
CA GLU A 86 -6.34 -19.55 -8.29
C GLU A 86 -4.95 -20.20 -8.28
N LYS A 87 -4.55 -20.84 -7.15
CA LYS A 87 -3.21 -21.44 -6.95
C LYS A 87 -2.08 -20.43 -7.16
N LEU A 88 -2.32 -19.18 -6.78
CA LEU A 88 -1.37 -18.08 -6.83
C LEU A 88 -0.77 -17.81 -5.45
N ASN A 89 0.42 -17.21 -5.45
CA ASN A 89 1.03 -16.75 -4.19
C ASN A 89 0.26 -15.55 -3.64
N ASP A 90 -0.27 -15.68 -2.42
CA ASP A 90 -0.96 -14.60 -1.72
C ASP A 90 0.05 -13.49 -1.32
N PRO A 91 -0.05 -12.28 -1.90
CA PRO A 91 0.85 -11.18 -1.58
C PRO A 91 0.62 -10.60 -0.19
N THR A 92 -0.46 -10.99 0.48
CA THR A 92 -0.83 -10.50 1.81
C THR A 92 -0.37 -11.41 2.95
N THR A 93 0.32 -12.50 2.64
CA THR A 93 0.82 -13.47 3.65
C THR A 93 1.63 -12.81 4.77
N TYR A 94 2.35 -11.73 4.46
CA TYR A 94 3.17 -10.98 5.42
C TYR A 94 2.55 -9.67 5.86
N PHE A 95 1.24 -9.48 5.64
CA PHE A 95 0.54 -8.29 6.10
C PHE A 95 0.19 -8.45 7.58
N GLU A 96 0.46 -7.40 8.33
CA GLU A 96 0.02 -7.24 9.71
C GLU A 96 -1.17 -6.27 9.72
N TRP A 97 -2.34 -6.81 9.41
CA TRP A 97 -3.56 -6.04 9.27
C TRP A 97 -3.92 -5.26 10.53
N GLU A 98 -4.08 -3.96 10.39
CA GLU A 98 -4.45 -3.08 11.49
C GLU A 98 -5.37 -1.97 10.98
N TYR A 99 -6.39 -1.65 11.77
CA TYR A 99 -7.45 -0.71 11.41
C TYR A 99 -7.59 0.36 12.48
N ILE A 100 -7.55 1.65 12.09
CA ILE A 100 -7.87 2.78 12.96
C ILE A 100 -8.96 3.64 12.34
N LEU A 101 -9.74 4.28 13.23
CA LEU A 101 -10.68 5.34 12.88
C LEU A 101 -10.15 6.65 13.44
N ILE A 102 -9.87 7.61 12.57
CA ILE A 102 -9.34 8.93 12.92
C ILE A 102 -10.51 9.91 13.04
N ASP A 103 -10.60 10.60 14.18
CA ASP A 103 -11.64 11.61 14.44
C ASP A 103 -11.31 12.91 13.73
N ASN A 104 -11.65 12.98 12.46
CA ASN A 104 -11.53 14.20 11.66
C ASN A 104 -12.63 14.26 10.59
N LYS A 105 -13.73 14.94 10.92
CA LYS A 105 -14.89 15.11 10.04
C LYS A 105 -14.62 15.97 8.80
N LYS A 106 -13.54 16.75 8.79
CA LYS A 106 -13.18 17.61 7.65
C LYS A 106 -12.47 16.84 6.54
N VAL A 107 -11.86 15.71 6.88
CA VAL A 107 -11.11 14.87 5.94
C VAL A 107 -11.99 13.72 5.47
N ARG A 108 -12.36 13.73 4.19
CA ARG A 108 -13.13 12.66 3.55
C ARG A 108 -12.19 11.71 2.84
N ASN A 109 -11.46 10.90 3.63
CA ASN A 109 -10.42 10.02 3.12
C ASN A 109 -10.37 8.69 3.87
N ALA A 110 -9.86 7.69 3.19
CA ALA A 110 -9.37 6.43 3.75
C ALA A 110 -8.10 6.04 3.00
N TRP A 111 -7.27 5.21 3.59
CA TRP A 111 -6.07 4.71 2.92
C TRP A 111 -5.62 3.37 3.50
N CYS A 112 -4.93 2.59 2.67
CA CYS A 112 -4.25 1.37 3.06
C CYS A 112 -2.77 1.49 2.68
N MET A 113 -1.89 1.46 3.68
CA MET A 113 -0.45 1.42 3.46
C MET A 113 0.04 -0.01 3.22
N PRO A 114 1.24 -0.18 2.63
CA PRO A 114 1.91 -1.47 2.55
C PRO A 114 1.93 -2.19 3.90
N GLY A 115 1.77 -3.51 3.86
CA GLY A 115 1.71 -4.31 5.09
C GLY A 115 0.35 -4.33 5.79
N GLY A 116 -0.72 -3.80 5.14
CA GLY A 116 -2.09 -3.92 5.66
C GLY A 116 -2.43 -2.90 6.75
N LYS A 117 -1.78 -1.74 6.78
CA LYS A 117 -2.06 -0.66 7.76
C LYS A 117 -3.13 0.28 7.21
N ILE A 118 -4.33 0.27 7.79
CA ILE A 118 -5.52 0.93 7.27
C ILE A 118 -5.99 2.02 8.22
N ALA A 119 -6.25 3.21 7.68
CA ALA A 119 -6.91 4.28 8.42
C ALA A 119 -8.13 4.80 7.66
N ILE A 120 -9.16 5.11 8.43
CA ILE A 120 -10.41 5.67 7.95
C ILE A 120 -10.65 6.94 8.74
N TYR A 121 -10.97 8.04 8.05
CA TYR A 121 -11.34 9.28 8.69
C TYR A 121 -12.85 9.34 8.90
N THR A 122 -13.30 9.87 10.03
CA THR A 122 -14.75 10.00 10.32
C THR A 122 -15.50 10.80 9.26
N GLY A 123 -14.82 11.73 8.56
CA GLY A 123 -15.43 12.51 7.49
C GLY A 123 -15.81 11.72 6.24
N ILE A 124 -15.23 10.50 6.01
CA ILE A 124 -15.63 9.67 4.85
C ILE A 124 -16.97 8.95 5.12
N LEU A 125 -17.35 8.78 6.39
CA LEU A 125 -18.58 8.07 6.77
C LEU A 125 -19.83 8.77 6.24
N ASP A 126 -19.82 10.09 6.13
CA ASP A 126 -20.91 10.86 5.53
C ASP A 126 -21.07 10.57 4.02
N VAL A 127 -19.98 10.19 3.36
CA VAL A 127 -19.97 9.87 1.92
C VAL A 127 -20.40 8.43 1.70
N THR A 128 -19.94 7.52 2.54
CA THR A 128 -20.23 6.07 2.41
C THR A 128 -21.69 5.74 2.71
N LYS A 129 -22.36 6.54 3.54
CA LYS A 129 -23.77 6.44 3.94
C LYS A 129 -24.16 5.14 4.66
N ASN A 130 -23.56 4.02 4.32
CA ASN A 130 -23.87 2.70 4.87
C ASN A 130 -22.64 1.78 4.83
N THR A 131 -22.82 0.57 5.37
CA THR A 131 -21.79 -0.48 5.43
C THR A 131 -21.27 -0.88 4.04
N ASP A 132 -22.12 -0.93 3.02
CA ASP A 132 -21.71 -1.34 1.67
C ASP A 132 -20.84 -0.28 1.01
N GLY A 133 -21.18 1.00 1.17
CA GLY A 133 -20.35 2.12 0.71
C GLY A 133 -18.99 2.15 1.43
N LEU A 134 -18.96 1.86 2.73
CA LEU A 134 -17.71 1.75 3.49
C LEU A 134 -16.88 0.57 2.99
N ALA A 135 -17.50 -0.59 2.77
CA ALA A 135 -16.84 -1.76 2.22
C ALA A 135 -16.26 -1.47 0.83
N ALA A 136 -16.99 -0.78 -0.05
CA ALA A 136 -16.51 -0.43 -1.38
C ALA A 136 -15.23 0.43 -1.32
N ILE A 137 -15.18 1.45 -0.44
CA ILE A 137 -14.00 2.29 -0.26
C ILE A 137 -12.84 1.48 0.34
N MET A 138 -13.09 0.71 1.39
CA MET A 138 -12.06 -0.14 2.00
C MET A 138 -11.48 -1.13 1.01
N GLY A 139 -12.34 -1.78 0.20
CA GLY A 139 -11.91 -2.70 -0.85
C GLY A 139 -11.04 -2.05 -1.90
N HIS A 140 -11.37 -0.82 -2.29
CA HIS A 140 -10.55 -0.03 -3.22
C HIS A 140 -9.14 0.24 -2.66
N GLU A 141 -9.05 0.69 -1.41
CA GLU A 141 -7.76 0.98 -0.77
C GLU A 141 -6.92 -0.29 -0.54
N ILE A 142 -7.57 -1.37 -0.11
CA ILE A 142 -6.92 -2.67 0.07
C ILE A 142 -6.43 -3.22 -1.27
N ALA A 143 -7.21 -3.09 -2.35
CA ALA A 143 -6.79 -3.53 -3.68
C ALA A 143 -5.51 -2.83 -4.16
N HIS A 144 -5.33 -1.53 -3.84
CA HIS A 144 -4.09 -0.82 -4.11
C HIS A 144 -2.87 -1.42 -3.39
N ALA A 145 -3.04 -1.86 -2.14
CA ALA A 145 -1.97 -2.50 -1.38
C ALA A 145 -1.67 -3.90 -1.92
N VAL A 146 -2.70 -4.70 -2.21
CA VAL A 146 -2.57 -6.06 -2.80
C VAL A 146 -1.91 -6.02 -4.17
N ALA A 147 -2.28 -5.07 -5.03
CA ALA A 147 -1.68 -4.85 -6.35
C ALA A 147 -0.27 -4.22 -6.28
N LYS A 148 0.24 -3.94 -5.08
CA LYS A 148 1.58 -3.38 -4.84
C LYS A 148 1.83 -2.03 -5.53
N HIS A 149 0.79 -1.22 -5.71
CA HIS A 149 0.91 0.09 -6.35
C HIS A 149 1.88 1.01 -5.63
N SER A 150 1.98 0.91 -4.30
CA SER A 150 2.95 1.66 -3.50
C SER A 150 4.39 1.24 -3.77
N VAL A 151 4.65 -0.06 -4.00
CA VAL A 151 5.97 -0.57 -4.39
C VAL A 151 6.38 -0.01 -5.76
N GLU A 152 5.47 -0.05 -6.71
CA GLU A 152 5.70 0.50 -8.05
C GLU A 152 5.95 2.01 -8.00
N ARG A 153 5.11 2.77 -7.29
CA ARG A 153 5.25 4.21 -7.13
C ARG A 153 6.56 4.59 -6.46
N ALA A 154 6.90 3.93 -5.36
CA ALA A 154 8.15 4.14 -4.64
C ALA A 154 9.38 3.76 -5.49
N SER A 155 9.28 2.73 -6.33
CA SER A 155 10.34 2.32 -7.24
C SER A 155 10.52 3.28 -8.43
N ARG A 156 9.44 3.93 -8.88
CA ARG A 156 9.48 4.93 -9.96
C ARG A 156 9.95 6.30 -9.47
N GLY A 157 9.53 6.70 -8.29
CA GLY A 157 9.99 7.93 -7.67
C GLY A 157 11.39 7.71 -7.12
N THR A 158 12.42 8.13 -7.88
CA THR A 158 13.82 8.08 -7.47
C THR A 158 14.00 8.07 -5.95
N LEU A 159 14.61 7.06 -5.45
CA LEU A 159 15.11 6.68 -4.12
C LEU A 159 15.20 7.75 -2.99
N LEU A 160 14.99 9.01 -3.28
CA LEU A 160 15.24 10.11 -2.33
C LEU A 160 14.04 10.48 -1.43
N ASN A 161 12.81 10.04 -1.71
CA ASN A 161 11.66 10.51 -0.94
C ASN A 161 10.57 9.44 -0.67
N ILE A 162 10.97 8.22 -0.30
CA ILE A 162 10.00 7.17 0.09
C ILE A 162 9.11 7.67 1.25
N SER A 163 9.70 8.35 2.22
CA SER A 163 8.97 8.91 3.36
C SER A 163 7.95 9.99 2.97
N THR A 164 8.27 10.85 2.00
CA THR A 164 7.33 11.88 1.52
C THR A 164 6.19 11.29 0.70
N GLN A 165 6.44 10.27 -0.10
CA GLN A 165 5.38 9.62 -0.89
C GLN A 165 4.38 8.85 -0.01
N ILE A 166 4.85 8.21 1.05
CA ILE A 166 3.96 7.52 1.99
C ILE A 166 3.16 8.55 2.81
N LEU A 167 3.79 9.67 3.19
CA LEU A 167 3.11 10.79 3.86
C LEU A 167 2.07 11.45 2.95
N ASP A 168 2.34 11.56 1.65
CA ASP A 168 1.38 12.07 0.67
C ASP A 168 0.15 11.18 0.56
N ILE A 169 0.34 9.85 0.57
CA ILE A 169 -0.77 8.89 0.63
C ILE A 169 -1.59 9.08 1.91
N ALA A 170 -0.94 9.24 3.07
CA ALA A 170 -1.60 9.41 4.36
C ALA A 170 -2.34 10.76 4.47
N SER A 171 -1.84 11.81 3.82
CA SER A 171 -2.46 13.15 3.83
C SER A 171 -3.55 13.34 2.77
N GLY A 172 -3.79 12.34 1.92
CA GLY A 172 -4.76 12.41 0.82
C GLY A 172 -4.33 13.34 -0.31
N GLY A 173 -3.03 13.43 -0.60
CA GLY A 173 -2.49 14.21 -1.71
C GLY A 173 -2.37 15.72 -1.43
N LYS A 174 -2.35 16.12 -0.17
CA LYS A 174 -2.25 17.54 0.23
C LYS A 174 -0.83 18.08 0.32
N LEU A 175 0.18 17.31 -0.05
CA LEU A 175 1.59 17.70 0.01
C LEU A 175 2.24 17.89 -1.37
N SER A 176 1.45 18.03 -2.42
CA SER A 176 1.91 18.46 -3.75
C SER A 176 1.64 19.93 -3.97
#